data_cb29ee1ddfc586d19a4aa62692e4916e
#
_entry.id   cb29ee1ddfc586d19a4aa62692e4916e
#
_cell.length_a   1.000
_cell.length_b   1.000
_cell.length_c   1.000
_cell.angle_alpha   90.00
_cell.angle_beta   90.00
_cell.angle_gamma   90.00
#
_symmetry.space_group_name_H-M   'P 1'
#
loop_
_entity.id
_entity.type
_entity.pdbx_description
1 polymer ?
#
loop_
_entity_poly.entity_id
_entity_poly.type
_entity_poly.pdbx_seq_one_letter_code
_entity_poly.pdbx_strand_id
1 'polypeptide(L)'
;RAIFFMFIAFVAISTIWMGLRIDESVTKEKRIEFSLKHLGLAFREVLSNPMILTAIVTLVFAYSVLFVGIFLIQPVFEQVFERSHTFPYWFAAIALLAASSSYVNAKLVRRLGMRMLTNIAFRTQVCLSALILLVFWLGYFEVEFGFFCFLFWMFSIFFQAGLTMGNLTALAMEPVGHIAGTAASLVSAIATIGSVLLAAGVGQFFDGTPIAMIAGVSLFALLGAISAYRLKHYERVYV
;
A
#
# COMPACT_ATOMS: atom_id res chain seq x y z
N ARG A 1 -3.41 -25.17 -11.02
CA ARG A 1 -2.83 -26.05 -9.98
C ARG A 1 -1.30 -25.96 -9.95
N ALA A 2 -0.59 -25.97 -11.07
CA ALA A 2 0.88 -25.88 -11.12
C ALA A 2 1.46 -24.64 -10.42
N ILE A 3 0.77 -23.49 -10.51
CA ILE A 3 1.18 -22.23 -9.85
C ILE A 3 1.27 -22.39 -8.33
N PHE A 4 0.32 -23.09 -7.71
CA PHE A 4 0.35 -23.31 -6.25
C PHE A 4 1.55 -24.18 -5.83
N PHE A 5 1.88 -25.23 -6.59
CA PHE A 5 3.07 -26.03 -6.32
C PHE A 5 4.36 -25.21 -6.48
N MET A 6 4.42 -24.32 -7.45
CA MET A 6 5.56 -23.40 -7.62
C MET A 6 5.71 -22.47 -6.41
N PHE A 7 4.61 -21.90 -5.89
CA PHE A 7 4.66 -21.07 -4.68
C PHE A 7 5.10 -21.87 -3.46
N ILE A 8 4.56 -23.08 -3.27
CA ILE A 8 4.98 -23.97 -2.16
C ILE A 8 6.47 -24.27 -2.24
N ALA A 9 6.97 -24.64 -3.42
CA ALA A 9 8.40 -24.89 -3.63
C ALA A 9 9.25 -23.65 -3.34
N PHE A 10 8.84 -22.47 -3.82
CA PHE A 10 9.53 -21.21 -3.57
C PHE A 10 9.58 -20.87 -2.08
N VAL A 11 8.45 -21.00 -1.37
CA VAL A 11 8.39 -20.76 0.09
C VAL A 11 9.28 -21.76 0.83
N ALA A 12 9.23 -23.06 0.47
CA ALA A 12 10.06 -24.08 1.11
C ALA A 12 11.56 -23.78 0.92
N ILE A 13 11.99 -23.47 -0.31
CA ILE A 13 13.38 -23.13 -0.63
C ILE A 13 13.79 -21.87 0.17
N SER A 14 12.97 -20.83 0.18
CA SER A 14 13.27 -19.58 0.89
C SER A 14 13.38 -19.80 2.41
N THR A 15 12.50 -20.62 2.99
CA THR A 15 12.52 -20.94 4.42
C THR A 15 13.77 -21.74 4.80
N ILE A 16 14.11 -22.76 4.01
CA ILE A 16 15.32 -23.56 4.24
C ILE A 16 16.57 -22.68 4.09
N TRP A 17 16.63 -21.85 3.05
CA TRP A 17 17.76 -20.93 2.83
C TRP A 17 17.92 -19.95 4.01
N MET A 18 16.83 -19.37 4.48
CA MET A 18 16.85 -18.48 5.64
C MET A 18 17.32 -19.18 6.91
N GLY A 19 16.79 -20.38 7.18
CA GLY A 19 17.17 -21.17 8.36
C GLY A 19 18.63 -21.63 8.37
N LEU A 20 19.25 -21.82 7.17
CA LEU A 20 20.65 -22.21 7.06
C LEU A 20 21.66 -21.05 7.04
N ARG A 21 21.20 -19.84 6.66
CA ARG A 21 22.12 -18.71 6.40
C ARG A 21 22.00 -17.57 7.40
N ILE A 22 20.85 -17.43 8.06
CA ILE A 22 20.64 -16.34 9.01
C ILE A 22 20.81 -16.89 10.42
N ASP A 23 21.86 -16.44 11.08
CA ASP A 23 22.07 -16.70 12.50
C ASP A 23 20.99 -15.99 13.31
N GLU A 24 20.56 -16.63 14.39
CA GLU A 24 19.55 -16.08 15.27
C GLU A 24 20.05 -14.78 15.92
N SER A 25 19.43 -13.66 15.57
CA SER A 25 19.82 -12.33 16.06
C SER A 25 19.57 -12.13 17.56
N VAL A 26 18.71 -12.95 18.16
CA VAL A 26 18.34 -12.86 19.59
C VAL A 26 19.03 -13.96 20.37
N THR A 27 19.89 -13.58 21.32
CA THR A 27 20.53 -14.52 22.24
C THR A 27 19.49 -15.25 23.09
N LYS A 28 19.77 -16.52 23.44
CA LYS A 28 18.82 -17.38 24.21
C LYS A 28 18.30 -16.71 25.49
N GLU A 29 19.12 -15.89 26.12
CA GLU A 29 18.81 -15.16 27.36
C GLU A 29 17.82 -13.99 27.15
N LYS A 30 17.73 -13.47 25.93
CA LYS A 30 16.83 -12.35 25.57
C LYS A 30 15.56 -12.80 24.84
N ARG A 31 15.36 -14.11 24.68
CA ARG A 31 14.15 -14.64 24.04
C ARG A 31 12.97 -14.45 24.98
N ILE A 32 12.00 -13.70 24.54
CA ILE A 32 10.72 -13.56 25.24
C ILE A 32 9.88 -14.78 24.87
N GLU A 33 9.45 -15.54 25.89
CA GLU A 33 8.52 -16.65 25.69
C GLU A 33 7.21 -16.14 25.09
N PHE A 34 6.67 -16.90 24.16
CA PHE A 34 5.36 -16.58 23.58
C PHE A 34 4.29 -16.60 24.68
N SER A 35 3.71 -15.45 24.95
CA SER A 35 2.67 -15.29 25.95
C SER A 35 1.55 -14.40 25.39
N LEU A 36 0.32 -14.87 25.47
CA LEU A 36 -0.86 -14.07 25.11
C LEU A 36 -0.95 -12.77 25.92
N LYS A 37 -0.43 -12.77 27.15
CA LYS A 37 -0.37 -11.58 28.00
C LYS A 37 0.60 -10.54 27.41
N HIS A 38 1.79 -10.95 26.97
CA HIS A 38 2.75 -10.05 26.31
C HIS A 38 2.20 -9.54 24.98
N LEU A 39 1.52 -10.38 24.21
CA LEU A 39 0.86 -9.97 22.97
C LEU A 39 -0.24 -8.92 23.25
N GLY A 40 -1.06 -9.12 24.30
CA GLY A 40 -2.07 -8.17 24.71
C GLY A 40 -1.50 -6.81 25.17
N LEU A 41 -0.36 -6.83 25.87
CA LEU A 41 0.34 -5.61 26.27
C LEU A 41 0.89 -4.85 25.05
N ALA A 42 1.55 -5.56 24.13
CA ALA A 42 2.04 -4.97 22.88
C ALA A 42 0.89 -4.39 22.04
N PHE A 43 -0.24 -5.10 21.94
CA PHE A 43 -1.43 -4.61 21.27
C PHE A 43 -1.95 -3.31 21.89
N ARG A 44 -2.03 -3.27 23.23
CA ARG A 44 -2.45 -2.07 23.97
C ARG A 44 -1.48 -0.92 23.76
N GLU A 45 -0.17 -1.17 23.79
CA GLU A 45 0.86 -0.16 23.58
C GLU A 45 0.77 0.44 22.17
N VAL A 46 0.68 -0.40 21.14
CA VAL A 46 0.53 0.02 19.75
C VAL A 46 -0.74 0.86 19.54
N LEU A 47 -1.89 0.41 20.07
CA LEU A 47 -3.16 1.12 19.89
C LEU A 47 -3.34 2.33 20.82
N SER A 48 -2.55 2.46 21.88
CA SER A 48 -2.62 3.62 22.77
C SER A 48 -1.78 4.81 22.29
N ASN A 49 -0.87 4.58 21.34
CA ASN A 49 0.00 5.63 20.82
C ASN A 49 -0.66 6.34 19.63
N PRO A 50 -1.01 7.64 19.74
CA PRO A 50 -1.72 8.36 18.69
C PRO A 50 -0.91 8.53 17.40
N MET A 51 0.44 8.56 17.48
CA MET A 51 1.30 8.59 16.31
C MET A 51 1.20 7.27 15.54
N ILE A 52 1.29 6.13 16.25
CA ILE A 52 1.17 4.80 15.63
C ILE A 52 -0.22 4.63 15.01
N LEU A 53 -1.29 5.01 15.73
CA LEU A 53 -2.65 4.96 15.19
C LEU A 53 -2.79 5.78 13.91
N THR A 54 -2.23 6.99 13.90
CA THR A 54 -2.27 7.84 12.70
C THR A 54 -1.49 7.20 11.54
N ALA A 55 -0.34 6.58 11.83
CA ALA A 55 0.43 5.85 10.82
C ALA A 55 -0.33 4.63 10.29
N ILE A 56 -0.98 3.85 11.17
CA ILE A 56 -1.83 2.71 10.78
C ILE A 56 -2.99 3.16 9.88
N VAL A 57 -3.73 4.20 10.29
CA VAL A 57 -4.85 4.73 9.50
C VAL A 57 -4.38 5.21 8.12
N THR A 58 -3.24 5.89 8.07
CA THR A 58 -2.64 6.31 6.79
C THR A 58 -2.23 5.11 5.94
N LEU A 59 -1.70 4.07 6.57
CA LEU A 59 -1.30 2.83 5.91
C LEU A 59 -2.52 2.05 5.39
N VAL A 60 -3.63 2.02 6.15
CA VAL A 60 -4.92 1.48 5.68
C VAL A 60 -5.33 2.16 4.36
N PHE A 61 -5.29 3.48 4.29
CA PHE A 61 -5.64 4.19 3.06
C PHE A 61 -4.64 3.96 1.92
N ALA A 62 -3.33 3.85 2.22
CA ALA A 62 -2.33 3.52 1.21
C ALA A 62 -2.59 2.14 0.58
N TYR A 63 -2.84 1.13 1.41
CA TYR A 63 -3.21 -0.20 0.94
C TYR A 63 -4.57 -0.22 0.24
N SER A 64 -5.57 0.58 0.71
CA SER A 64 -6.88 0.65 0.06
C SER A 64 -6.78 1.19 -1.36
N VAL A 65 -5.98 2.23 -1.60
CA VAL A 65 -5.68 2.73 -2.95
C VAL A 65 -5.12 1.61 -3.84
N LEU A 66 -4.14 0.85 -3.32
CA LEU A 66 -3.53 -0.25 -4.06
C LEU A 66 -4.52 -1.40 -4.33
N PHE A 67 -5.27 -1.83 -3.31
CA PHE A 67 -6.18 -2.97 -3.44
C PHE A 67 -7.39 -2.67 -4.31
N VAL A 68 -7.92 -1.45 -4.30
CA VAL A 68 -8.95 -1.02 -5.28
C VAL A 68 -8.38 -1.15 -6.69
N GLY A 69 -7.12 -0.70 -6.89
CA GLY A 69 -6.41 -0.88 -8.15
C GLY A 69 -6.33 -2.34 -8.57
N ILE A 70 -5.83 -3.22 -7.69
CA ILE A 70 -5.64 -4.65 -7.97
C ILE A 70 -6.98 -5.36 -8.23
N PHE A 71 -8.02 -5.08 -7.46
CA PHE A 71 -9.30 -5.78 -7.56
C PHE A 71 -10.08 -5.40 -8.81
N LEU A 72 -9.98 -4.16 -9.26
CA LEU A 72 -10.80 -3.64 -10.35
C LEU A 72 -10.07 -3.47 -11.68
N ILE A 73 -8.74 -3.60 -11.72
CA ILE A 73 -7.99 -3.43 -12.97
C ILE A 73 -8.43 -4.44 -14.05
N GLN A 74 -8.53 -5.73 -13.69
CA GLN A 74 -8.92 -6.76 -14.65
C GLN A 74 -10.35 -6.59 -15.15
N PRO A 75 -11.39 -6.40 -14.30
CA PRO A 75 -12.74 -6.05 -14.74
C PRO A 75 -12.80 -4.83 -15.65
N VAL A 76 -12.04 -3.77 -15.36
CA VAL A 76 -12.01 -2.57 -16.22
C VAL A 76 -11.37 -2.87 -17.57
N PHE A 77 -10.27 -3.64 -17.63
CA PHE A 77 -9.69 -4.06 -18.91
C PHE A 77 -10.65 -4.89 -19.75
N GLU A 78 -11.44 -5.75 -19.11
CA GLU A 78 -12.37 -6.65 -19.78
C GLU A 78 -13.63 -5.93 -20.26
N GLN A 79 -14.29 -5.16 -19.38
CA GLN A 79 -15.62 -4.63 -19.62
C GLN A 79 -15.62 -3.21 -20.22
N VAL A 80 -14.58 -2.41 -19.93
CA VAL A 80 -14.51 -1.02 -20.42
C VAL A 80 -13.68 -0.92 -21.70
N PHE A 81 -12.52 -1.60 -21.72
CA PHE A 81 -11.59 -1.48 -22.84
C PHE A 81 -11.61 -2.67 -23.80
N GLU A 82 -12.33 -3.75 -23.46
CA GLU A 82 -12.40 -4.99 -24.25
C GLU A 82 -11.01 -5.59 -24.57
N ARG A 83 -10.05 -5.44 -23.63
CA ARG A 83 -8.63 -5.79 -23.81
C ARG A 83 -8.16 -6.89 -22.86
N SER A 84 -9.02 -7.84 -22.48
CA SER A 84 -8.69 -8.93 -21.55
C SER A 84 -7.45 -9.74 -21.97
N HIS A 85 -7.28 -10.01 -23.28
CA HIS A 85 -6.15 -10.78 -23.80
C HIS A 85 -4.79 -10.08 -23.64
N THR A 86 -4.75 -8.75 -23.64
CA THR A 86 -3.52 -7.96 -23.49
C THR A 86 -3.26 -7.52 -22.05
N PHE A 87 -4.21 -7.72 -21.13
CA PHE A 87 -4.11 -7.34 -19.72
C PHE A 87 -2.81 -7.80 -19.06
N PRO A 88 -2.37 -9.08 -19.17
CA PRO A 88 -1.16 -9.53 -18.48
C PRO A 88 0.10 -8.76 -18.91
N TYR A 89 0.20 -8.37 -20.18
CA TYR A 89 1.34 -7.61 -20.69
C TYR A 89 1.37 -6.18 -20.17
N TRP A 90 0.21 -5.51 -20.17
CA TRP A 90 0.09 -4.16 -19.64
C TRP A 90 0.31 -4.12 -18.13
N PHE A 91 -0.25 -5.09 -17.42
CA PHE A 91 -0.05 -5.20 -15.97
C PHE A 91 1.42 -5.45 -15.61
N ALA A 92 2.09 -6.34 -16.34
CA ALA A 92 3.54 -6.57 -16.18
C ALA A 92 4.35 -5.30 -16.47
N ALA A 93 4.02 -4.55 -17.52
CA ALA A 93 4.68 -3.29 -17.85
C ALA A 93 4.51 -2.25 -16.72
N ILE A 94 3.27 -2.08 -16.20
CA ILE A 94 2.99 -1.20 -15.06
C ILE A 94 3.82 -1.62 -13.85
N ALA A 95 3.84 -2.91 -13.51
CA ALA A 95 4.57 -3.42 -12.35
C ALA A 95 6.08 -3.19 -12.47
N LEU A 96 6.67 -3.44 -13.64
CA LEU A 96 8.09 -3.20 -13.92
C LEU A 96 8.44 -1.72 -13.80
N LEU A 97 7.64 -0.84 -14.37
CA LEU A 97 7.85 0.60 -14.27
C LEU A 97 7.70 1.08 -12.83
N ALA A 98 6.68 0.59 -12.11
CA ALA A 98 6.42 0.95 -10.73
C ALA A 98 7.53 0.49 -9.77
N ALA A 99 8.29 -0.55 -10.09
CA ALA A 99 9.45 -0.97 -9.31
C ALA A 99 10.53 0.14 -9.18
N SER A 100 10.56 1.08 -10.12
CA SER A 100 11.42 2.28 -10.04
C SER A 100 11.10 3.17 -8.83
N SER A 101 9.89 3.07 -8.27
CA SER A 101 9.48 3.79 -7.06
C SER A 101 10.41 3.53 -5.87
N SER A 102 10.95 2.32 -5.73
CA SER A 102 11.89 1.97 -4.66
C SER A 102 13.18 2.78 -4.75
N TYR A 103 13.72 2.95 -5.96
CA TYR A 103 14.90 3.78 -6.19
C TYR A 103 14.61 5.26 -5.92
N VAL A 104 13.48 5.75 -6.41
CA VAL A 104 13.03 7.13 -6.19
C VAL A 104 12.79 7.39 -4.70
N ASN A 105 12.15 6.44 -4.00
CA ASN A 105 11.94 6.51 -2.56
C ASN A 105 13.28 6.61 -1.80
N ALA A 106 14.24 5.75 -2.09
CA ALA A 106 15.55 5.75 -1.43
C ALA A 106 16.31 7.08 -1.61
N LYS A 107 16.13 7.75 -2.74
CA LYS A 107 16.75 9.06 -3.02
C LYS A 107 16.00 10.21 -2.35
N LEU A 108 14.68 10.21 -2.44
CA LEU A 108 13.84 11.31 -1.96
C LEU A 108 13.65 11.28 -0.44
N VAL A 109 13.57 10.10 0.19
CA VAL A 109 13.40 10.00 1.64
C VAL A 109 14.55 10.63 2.42
N ARG A 110 15.76 10.55 1.89
CA ARG A 110 16.95 11.20 2.49
C ARG A 110 16.90 12.73 2.44
N ARG A 111 16.17 13.32 1.48
CA ARG A 111 16.07 14.76 1.32
C ARG A 111 14.83 15.35 1.97
N LEU A 112 13.71 14.65 1.87
CA LEU A 112 12.38 15.15 2.26
C LEU A 112 11.92 14.57 3.60
N GLY A 113 12.49 13.45 4.02
CA GLY A 113 11.98 12.66 5.15
C GLY A 113 10.74 11.84 4.79
N MET A 114 10.45 10.81 5.60
CA MET A 114 9.36 9.85 5.36
C MET A 114 7.98 10.52 5.40
N ARG A 115 7.75 11.43 6.36
CA ARG A 115 6.46 12.10 6.56
C ARG A 115 6.09 13.01 5.40
N MET A 116 7.04 13.83 4.94
CA MET A 116 6.81 14.74 3.84
C MET A 116 6.63 14.00 2.51
N LEU A 117 7.46 12.99 2.25
CA LEU A 117 7.38 12.19 1.03
C LEU A 117 6.03 11.48 0.91
N THR A 118 5.57 10.85 2.00
CA THR A 118 4.26 10.20 2.07
C THR A 118 3.12 11.20 1.78
N ASN A 119 3.18 12.40 2.37
CA ASN A 119 2.15 13.42 2.14
C ASN A 119 2.14 13.92 0.69
N ILE A 120 3.30 14.11 0.08
CA ILE A 120 3.43 14.49 -1.34
C ILE A 120 2.84 13.39 -2.22
N ALA A 121 3.18 12.12 -1.97
CA ALA A 121 2.70 11.00 -2.76
C ALA A 121 1.16 10.92 -2.77
N PHE A 122 0.51 11.06 -1.60
CA PHE A 122 -0.94 11.09 -1.53
C PHE A 122 -1.57 12.29 -2.24
N ARG A 123 -1.01 13.50 -2.07
CA ARG A 123 -1.50 14.70 -2.76
C ARG A 123 -1.39 14.58 -4.28
N THR A 124 -0.27 14.06 -4.76
CA THR A 124 -0.09 13.79 -6.19
C THR A 124 -1.15 12.80 -6.70
N GLN A 125 -1.43 11.74 -5.93
CA GLN A 125 -2.45 10.76 -6.31
C GLN A 125 -3.86 11.38 -6.35
N VAL A 126 -4.20 12.27 -5.42
CA VAL A 126 -5.47 13.01 -5.45
C VAL A 126 -5.58 13.83 -6.73
N CYS A 127 -4.54 14.60 -7.08
CA CYS A 127 -4.53 15.40 -8.31
C CYS A 127 -4.66 14.53 -9.58
N LEU A 128 -3.91 13.42 -9.65
CA LEU A 128 -3.97 12.52 -10.80
C LEU A 128 -5.34 11.83 -10.90
N SER A 129 -5.94 11.46 -9.77
CA SER A 129 -7.27 10.85 -9.76
C SER A 129 -8.37 11.84 -10.14
N ALA A 130 -8.25 13.10 -9.75
CA ALA A 130 -9.16 14.15 -10.21
C ALA A 130 -9.02 14.40 -11.71
N LEU A 131 -7.79 14.37 -12.22
CA LEU A 131 -7.52 14.56 -13.66
C LEU A 131 -8.09 13.41 -14.48
N ILE A 132 -7.89 12.15 -14.09
CA ILE A 132 -8.46 11.01 -14.83
C ILE A 132 -9.99 11.00 -14.77
N LEU A 133 -10.57 11.39 -13.64
CA LEU A 133 -12.02 11.52 -13.51
C LEU A 133 -12.55 12.57 -14.49
N LEU A 134 -11.86 13.69 -14.65
CA LEU A 134 -12.21 14.72 -15.63
C LEU A 134 -12.11 14.19 -17.07
N VAL A 135 -11.05 13.46 -17.41
CA VAL A 135 -10.88 12.85 -18.74
C VAL A 135 -12.06 11.95 -19.09
N PHE A 136 -12.49 11.13 -18.13
CA PHE A 136 -13.62 10.23 -18.36
C PHE A 136 -14.97 10.93 -18.36
N TRP A 137 -15.13 11.95 -17.53
CA TRP A 137 -16.35 12.77 -17.53
C TRP A 137 -16.54 13.53 -18.84
N LEU A 138 -15.46 13.93 -19.52
CA LEU A 138 -15.47 14.55 -20.83
C LEU A 138 -15.70 13.56 -22.00
N GLY A 139 -15.87 12.26 -21.72
CA GLY A 139 -16.17 11.25 -22.72
C GLY A 139 -14.97 10.67 -23.48
N TYR A 140 -13.74 10.91 -23.01
CA TYR A 140 -12.52 10.40 -23.68
C TYR A 140 -12.18 8.95 -23.37
N PHE A 141 -12.97 8.23 -22.59
CA PHE A 141 -12.68 6.85 -22.20
C PHE A 141 -12.87 5.81 -23.33
N GLU A 142 -13.67 6.09 -24.35
CA GLU A 142 -13.88 5.22 -25.50
C GLU A 142 -12.76 5.29 -26.55
N VAL A 143 -11.79 6.18 -26.37
CA VAL A 143 -10.71 6.43 -27.33
C VAL A 143 -9.39 5.85 -26.79
N GLU A 144 -8.47 5.49 -27.68
CA GLU A 144 -7.11 5.06 -27.34
C GLU A 144 -6.43 5.99 -26.33
N PHE A 145 -6.66 7.28 -26.44
CA PHE A 145 -6.15 8.27 -25.48
C PHE A 145 -6.61 8.00 -24.04
N GLY A 146 -7.90 7.68 -23.83
CA GLY A 146 -8.43 7.36 -22.51
C GLY A 146 -7.79 6.10 -21.92
N PHE A 147 -7.50 5.09 -22.74
CA PHE A 147 -6.81 3.89 -22.33
C PHE A 147 -5.38 4.20 -21.81
N PHE A 148 -4.61 4.99 -22.55
CA PHE A 148 -3.26 5.35 -22.11
C PHE A 148 -3.27 6.26 -20.87
N CYS A 149 -4.24 7.17 -20.75
CA CYS A 149 -4.43 7.94 -19.52
C CYS A 149 -4.75 7.02 -18.32
N PHE A 150 -5.59 6.01 -18.52
CA PHE A 150 -5.88 5.02 -17.49
C PHE A 150 -4.64 4.22 -17.10
N LEU A 151 -3.84 3.75 -18.05
CA LEU A 151 -2.58 3.05 -17.78
C LEU A 151 -1.60 3.90 -16.97
N PHE A 152 -1.44 5.17 -17.34
CA PHE A 152 -0.57 6.10 -16.61
C PHE A 152 -1.09 6.32 -15.19
N TRP A 153 -2.39 6.46 -15.01
CA TRP A 153 -3.00 6.59 -13.70
C TRP A 153 -2.83 5.31 -12.87
N MET A 154 -3.01 4.14 -13.47
CA MET A 154 -2.72 2.86 -12.81
C MET A 154 -1.27 2.74 -12.38
N PHE A 155 -0.33 3.10 -13.26
CA PHE A 155 1.08 3.19 -12.90
C PHE A 155 1.29 4.09 -11.66
N SER A 156 0.61 5.23 -11.59
CA SER A 156 0.75 6.17 -10.45
C SER A 156 0.29 5.55 -9.12
N ILE A 157 -0.74 4.69 -9.11
CA ILE A 157 -1.21 3.96 -7.95
C ILE A 157 -0.12 3.03 -7.40
N PHE A 158 0.47 2.20 -8.26
CA PHE A 158 1.54 1.29 -7.86
C PHE A 158 2.82 2.04 -7.46
N PHE A 159 3.13 3.12 -8.15
CA PHE A 159 4.26 3.97 -7.82
C PHE A 159 4.10 4.66 -6.46
N GLN A 160 2.91 5.18 -6.16
CA GLN A 160 2.56 5.73 -4.84
C GLN A 160 2.71 4.69 -3.73
N ALA A 161 2.27 3.45 -3.95
CA ALA A 161 2.42 2.38 -2.97
C ALA A 161 3.90 2.18 -2.58
N GLY A 162 4.80 2.17 -3.55
CA GLY A 162 6.24 2.07 -3.30
C GLY A 162 6.84 3.27 -2.56
N LEU A 163 6.25 4.46 -2.68
CA LEU A 163 6.68 5.66 -1.95
C LEU A 163 6.08 5.75 -0.53
N THR A 164 5.02 5.02 -0.22
CA THR A 164 4.27 5.25 1.03
C THR A 164 4.35 4.10 2.01
N MET A 165 4.19 2.86 1.57
CA MET A 165 4.01 1.72 2.46
C MET A 165 5.21 1.46 3.37
N GLY A 166 6.42 1.40 2.82
CA GLY A 166 7.64 1.20 3.60
C GLY A 166 7.89 2.34 4.60
N ASN A 167 7.68 3.58 4.16
CA ASN A 167 7.85 4.76 5.00
C ASN A 167 6.85 4.80 6.16
N LEU A 168 5.58 4.48 5.90
CA LEU A 168 4.54 4.44 6.93
C LEU A 168 4.77 3.30 7.94
N THR A 169 5.21 2.13 7.48
CA THR A 169 5.56 1.03 8.36
C THR A 169 6.74 1.42 9.26
N ALA A 170 7.78 2.06 8.71
CA ALA A 170 8.92 2.55 9.48
C ALA A 170 8.49 3.60 10.52
N LEU A 171 7.65 4.56 10.12
CA LEU A 171 7.09 5.57 11.03
C LEU A 171 6.28 4.95 12.19
N ALA A 172 5.49 3.91 11.91
CA ALA A 172 4.74 3.20 12.95
C ALA A 172 5.65 2.47 13.95
N MET A 173 6.88 2.11 13.55
CA MET A 173 7.85 1.42 14.41
C MET A 173 8.71 2.38 15.24
N GLU A 174 8.80 3.68 14.88
CA GLU A 174 9.65 4.65 15.61
C GLU A 174 9.44 4.63 17.13
N PRO A 175 8.19 4.65 17.68
CA PRO A 175 7.97 4.70 19.12
C PRO A 175 8.12 3.35 19.84
N VAL A 176 8.08 2.23 19.12
CA VAL A 176 7.98 0.86 19.68
C VAL A 176 9.10 -0.06 19.24
N GLY A 177 10.29 0.49 19.03
CA GLY A 177 11.47 -0.25 18.57
C GLY A 177 11.83 -1.47 19.44
N HIS A 178 11.52 -1.45 20.74
CA HIS A 178 11.75 -2.55 21.67
C HIS A 178 10.84 -3.78 21.45
N ILE A 179 9.69 -3.59 20.81
CA ILE A 179 8.74 -4.64 20.40
C ILE A 179 8.50 -4.66 18.89
N ALA A 180 9.47 -4.18 18.11
CA ALA A 180 9.31 -3.90 16.67
C ALA A 180 8.73 -5.09 15.88
N GLY A 181 9.15 -6.32 16.16
CA GLY A 181 8.63 -7.51 15.46
C GLY A 181 7.12 -7.73 15.67
N THR A 182 6.66 -7.66 16.91
CA THR A 182 5.24 -7.80 17.27
C THR A 182 4.44 -6.60 16.76
N ALA A 183 4.97 -5.39 16.91
CA ALA A 183 4.32 -4.18 16.43
C ALA A 183 4.18 -4.19 14.89
N ALA A 184 5.21 -4.60 14.15
CA ALA A 184 5.15 -4.71 12.69
C ALA A 184 4.06 -5.69 12.23
N SER A 185 3.95 -6.82 12.90
CA SER A 185 2.91 -7.82 12.60
C SER A 185 1.49 -7.27 12.84
N LEU A 186 1.28 -6.57 13.97
CA LEU A 186 -0.01 -5.97 14.31
C LEU A 186 -0.37 -4.84 13.33
N VAL A 187 0.56 -3.93 13.06
CA VAL A 187 0.37 -2.82 12.12
C VAL A 187 0.00 -3.34 10.74
N SER A 188 0.74 -4.34 10.25
CA SER A 188 0.50 -4.93 8.93
C SER A 188 -0.84 -5.67 8.86
N ALA A 189 -1.20 -6.42 9.91
CA ALA A 189 -2.48 -7.13 9.97
C ALA A 189 -3.67 -6.16 9.96
N ILE A 190 -3.65 -5.13 10.81
CA ILE A 190 -4.72 -4.12 10.88
C ILE A 190 -4.81 -3.37 9.54
N ALA A 191 -3.67 -2.95 8.98
CA ALA A 191 -3.65 -2.24 7.71
C ALA A 191 -4.20 -3.09 6.56
N THR A 192 -3.81 -4.35 6.47
CA THR A 192 -4.28 -5.25 5.41
C THR A 192 -5.77 -5.56 5.55
N ILE A 193 -6.23 -5.95 6.74
CA ILE A 193 -7.66 -6.27 6.95
C ILE A 193 -8.52 -5.02 6.67
N GLY A 194 -8.16 -3.88 7.24
CA GLY A 194 -8.91 -2.64 7.03
C GLY A 194 -8.99 -2.24 5.56
N SER A 195 -7.88 -2.34 4.84
CA SER A 195 -7.81 -1.97 3.42
C SER A 195 -8.56 -2.93 2.50
N VAL A 196 -8.51 -4.24 2.78
CA VAL A 196 -9.27 -5.24 2.01
C VAL A 196 -10.78 -5.00 2.16
N LEU A 197 -11.25 -4.73 3.38
CA LEU A 197 -12.66 -4.43 3.61
C LEU A 197 -13.11 -3.17 2.87
N LEU A 198 -12.30 -2.11 2.91
CA LEU A 198 -12.59 -0.87 2.20
C LEU A 198 -12.57 -1.06 0.67
N ALA A 199 -11.57 -1.76 0.15
CA ALA A 199 -11.45 -2.02 -1.27
C ALA A 199 -12.56 -2.95 -1.79
N ALA A 200 -12.92 -3.97 -1.03
CA ALA A 200 -14.05 -4.86 -1.34
C ALA A 200 -15.38 -4.08 -1.36
N GLY A 201 -15.56 -3.12 -0.43
CA GLY A 201 -16.69 -2.19 -0.44
C GLY A 201 -16.80 -1.41 -1.74
N VAL A 202 -15.70 -0.85 -2.24
CA VAL A 202 -15.67 -0.15 -3.55
C VAL A 202 -16.02 -1.10 -4.70
N GLY A 203 -15.52 -2.34 -4.65
CA GLY A 203 -15.81 -3.36 -5.65
C GLY A 203 -17.29 -3.66 -5.83
N GLN A 204 -18.11 -3.52 -4.77
CA GLN A 204 -19.56 -3.72 -4.86
C GLN A 204 -20.27 -2.66 -5.71
N PHE A 205 -19.66 -1.50 -5.90
CA PHE A 205 -20.21 -0.41 -6.72
C PHE A 205 -19.73 -0.45 -8.17
N PHE A 206 -18.99 -1.47 -8.56
CA PHE A 206 -18.53 -1.61 -9.93
C PHE A 206 -19.72 -1.98 -10.85
N ASP A 207 -20.01 -1.12 -11.79
CA ASP A 207 -21.15 -1.17 -12.70
C ASP A 207 -20.74 -1.38 -14.18
N GLY A 208 -19.53 -1.85 -14.43
CA GLY A 208 -18.95 -1.97 -15.77
C GLY A 208 -18.28 -0.68 -16.26
N THR A 209 -18.23 0.36 -15.42
CA THR A 209 -17.49 1.60 -15.71
C THR A 209 -16.29 1.76 -14.75
N PRO A 210 -15.26 2.53 -15.11
CA PRO A 210 -14.12 2.74 -14.23
C PRO A 210 -14.41 3.77 -13.11
N ILE A 211 -15.62 4.37 -13.08
CA ILE A 211 -15.97 5.47 -12.18
C ILE A 211 -15.87 5.05 -10.72
N ALA A 212 -16.43 3.89 -10.35
CA ALA A 212 -16.35 3.37 -8.99
C ALA A 212 -14.90 3.19 -8.52
N MET A 213 -14.04 2.67 -9.38
CA MET A 213 -12.62 2.50 -9.12
C MET A 213 -11.92 3.84 -8.89
N ILE A 214 -12.13 4.81 -9.79
CA ILE A 214 -11.50 6.12 -9.72
C ILE A 214 -12.00 6.89 -8.49
N ALA A 215 -13.31 6.85 -8.22
CA ALA A 215 -13.90 7.49 -7.05
C ALA A 215 -13.36 6.89 -5.74
N GLY A 216 -13.27 5.56 -5.64
CA GLY A 216 -12.72 4.86 -4.48
C GLY A 216 -11.26 5.24 -4.22
N VAL A 217 -10.42 5.19 -5.25
CA VAL A 217 -9.02 5.61 -5.17
C VAL A 217 -8.91 7.08 -4.78
N SER A 218 -9.73 7.97 -5.37
CA SER A 218 -9.74 9.39 -5.06
C SER A 218 -10.08 9.65 -3.59
N LEU A 219 -11.12 8.98 -3.10
CA LEU A 219 -11.56 9.08 -1.70
C LEU A 219 -10.46 8.62 -0.74
N PHE A 220 -9.88 7.44 -0.97
CA PHE A 220 -8.85 6.91 -0.07
C PHE A 220 -7.54 7.68 -0.19
N ALA A 221 -7.18 8.20 -1.36
CA ALA A 221 -6.04 9.09 -1.51
C ALA A 221 -6.24 10.41 -0.75
N LEU A 222 -7.45 10.98 -0.78
CA LEU A 222 -7.79 12.21 -0.04
C LEU A 222 -7.72 11.97 1.47
N LEU A 223 -8.36 10.91 1.97
CA LEU A 223 -8.32 10.55 3.40
C LEU A 223 -6.89 10.23 3.85
N GLY A 224 -6.12 9.55 3.00
CA GLY A 224 -4.69 9.31 3.22
C GLY A 224 -3.87 10.60 3.28
N ALA A 225 -4.13 11.57 2.40
CA ALA A 225 -3.46 12.88 2.42
C ALA A 225 -3.78 13.65 3.72
N ILE A 226 -5.04 13.64 4.16
CA ILE A 226 -5.47 14.28 5.43
C ILE A 226 -4.78 13.62 6.62
N SER A 227 -4.76 12.28 6.66
CA SER A 227 -4.11 11.52 7.72
C SER A 227 -2.58 11.71 7.72
N ALA A 228 -1.93 11.66 6.55
CA ALA A 228 -0.51 11.91 6.39
C ALA A 228 -0.10 13.34 6.77
N TYR A 229 -0.99 14.32 6.58
CA TYR A 229 -0.75 15.68 7.05
C TYR A 229 -0.67 15.76 8.57
N ARG A 230 -1.49 14.99 9.29
CA ARG A 230 -1.43 14.91 10.76
C ARG A 230 -0.13 14.31 11.28
N LEU A 231 0.50 13.39 10.54
CA LEU A 231 1.79 12.82 10.92
C LEU A 231 2.90 13.86 11.05
N LYS A 232 2.83 15.00 10.33
CA LYS A 232 3.79 16.10 10.48
C LYS A 232 3.78 16.72 11.88
N HIS A 233 2.65 16.72 12.58
CA HIS A 233 2.57 17.31 13.92
C HIS A 233 3.39 16.53 14.96
N TYR A 234 3.55 15.24 14.77
CA TYR A 234 4.34 14.39 15.67
C TYR A 234 5.86 14.54 15.48
N GLU A 235 6.32 15.20 14.42
CA GLU A 235 7.73 15.49 14.20
C GLU A 235 8.31 16.46 15.25
N ARG A 236 7.46 17.35 15.80
CA ARG A 236 7.86 18.37 16.77
C ARG A 236 7.93 17.86 18.22
N VAL A 237 7.43 16.67 18.48
CA VAL A 237 7.33 16.11 19.84
C VAL A 237 8.54 15.23 20.19
N TYR A 238 9.26 14.74 19.20
CA TYR A 238 10.36 13.78 19.36
C TYR A 238 11.75 14.36 18.94
N VAL A 239 11.84 15.64 18.66
CA VAL A 239 13.09 16.42 18.53
C VAL A 239 13.21 17.35 19.75
#